data_b116fb3ad6f11cb3554c8764b09d465f
#
_entry.id   b116fb3ad6f11cb3554c8764b09d465f
#
_cell.length_a   1.000
_cell.length_b   1.000
_cell.length_c   1.000
_cell.angle_alpha   90.00
_cell.angle_beta   90.00
_cell.angle_gamma   90.00
#
_symmetry.space_group_name_H-M   'P 1'
#
loop_
_entity.id
_entity.type
_entity.pdbx_description
1 polymer ?
#
loop_
_entity_poly.entity_id
_entity_poly.type
_entity_poly.pdbx_seq_one_letter_code
_entity_poly.pdbx_strand_id
1 'polypeptide(L)'
;MKLLLENWRQYLNEGEEEVRVLVPPSSLEAGRELIATTAMPGQDLEDEFEFTVDGEDEPKTGTHADFVKTLKDDVVPHEAIHALQMREMPELFKGLPEIDLGDSWEESSPAQIQRYYSRPPEIMAFAYDYVADVGASSGSTREELYNSYEEIGGDVFETFKKYIEAYKKQLAAE
;
A
#
# COMPACT_ATOMS: atom_id res chain seq x y z
N MET A 1 13.57 -14.92 -0.12
CA MET A 1 12.42 -14.91 0.82
C MET A 1 12.85 -14.94 2.29
N LYS A 2 13.73 -15.84 2.72
CA LYS A 2 14.18 -15.96 4.12
C LYS A 2 14.85 -14.69 4.67
N LEU A 3 15.73 -14.02 3.91
CA LEU A 3 16.43 -12.80 4.31
C LEU A 3 15.49 -11.57 4.47
N LEU A 4 14.45 -11.45 3.64
CA LEU A 4 13.46 -10.36 3.73
C LEU A 4 12.61 -10.51 4.99
N LEU A 5 12.21 -11.73 5.32
CA LEU A 5 11.46 -12.05 6.54
C LEU A 5 12.33 -11.91 7.80
N GLU A 6 13.64 -12.17 7.71
CA GLU A 6 14.57 -12.00 8.84
C GLU A 6 14.82 -10.51 9.15
N ASN A 7 14.97 -9.65 8.14
CA ASN A 7 15.06 -8.21 8.34
C ASN A 7 13.76 -7.64 8.93
N TRP A 8 12.61 -8.18 8.51
CA TRP A 8 11.30 -7.83 9.06
C TRP A 8 11.14 -8.26 10.51
N ARG A 9 11.55 -9.49 10.84
CA ARG A 9 11.54 -9.98 12.22
C ARG A 9 12.40 -9.14 13.14
N GLN A 10 13.53 -8.63 12.66
CA GLN A 10 14.39 -7.73 13.41
C GLN A 10 13.69 -6.39 13.68
N TYR A 11 12.98 -5.85 12.69
CA TYR A 11 12.21 -4.61 12.84
C TYR A 11 10.99 -4.77 13.79
N LEU A 12 10.37 -5.95 13.83
CA LEU A 12 9.20 -6.24 14.67
C LEU A 12 9.55 -6.85 16.05
N ASN A 13 10.77 -7.36 16.25
CA ASN A 13 11.15 -8.13 17.44
C ASN A 13 12.04 -7.36 18.43
N GLU A 14 12.40 -6.12 18.18
CA GLU A 14 13.12 -5.31 19.16
C GLU A 14 12.15 -4.77 20.24
N GLY A 15 11.62 -5.70 21.02
CA GLY A 15 10.96 -5.54 22.32
C GLY A 15 9.87 -4.47 22.40
N GLU A 16 8.67 -4.78 22.81
CA GLU A 16 7.55 -3.89 23.20
C GLU A 16 7.48 -2.47 22.55
N GLU A 17 8.26 -2.21 21.50
CA GLU A 17 8.20 -0.96 20.76
C GLU A 17 6.86 -0.88 20.03
N GLU A 18 6.19 0.22 20.27
CA GLU A 18 4.93 0.58 19.65
C GLU A 18 5.10 0.53 18.12
N VAL A 19 4.35 -0.34 17.46
CA VAL A 19 4.40 -0.50 16.00
C VAL A 19 4.07 0.84 15.36
N ARG A 20 5.02 1.41 14.63
CA ARG A 20 4.83 2.69 13.94
C ARG A 20 3.89 2.50 12.75
N VAL A 21 2.88 3.34 12.67
CA VAL A 21 1.97 3.44 11.52
C VAL A 21 1.98 4.86 10.97
N LEU A 22 1.66 4.99 9.69
CA LEU A 22 1.61 6.25 8.98
C LEU A 22 0.15 6.56 8.62
N VAL A 23 -0.35 7.70 9.08
CA VAL A 23 -1.73 8.14 8.80
C VAL A 23 -1.71 9.10 7.62
N PRO A 24 -2.46 8.82 6.55
CA PRO A 24 -2.52 9.70 5.40
C PRO A 24 -3.24 11.02 5.73
N PRO A 25 -3.04 12.07 4.93
CA PRO A 25 -3.79 13.31 5.09
C PRO A 25 -5.30 13.08 5.09
N SER A 26 -6.03 13.79 5.94
CA SER A 26 -7.49 13.65 6.09
C SER A 26 -8.27 14.17 4.87
N SER A 27 -7.69 15.03 4.04
CA SER A 27 -8.32 15.51 2.81
C SER A 27 -7.75 14.80 1.58
N LEU A 28 -8.63 14.46 0.64
CA LEU A 28 -8.23 13.85 -0.64
C LEU A 28 -7.27 14.73 -1.44
N GLU A 29 -7.48 16.06 -1.40
CA GLU A 29 -6.60 17.01 -2.10
C GLU A 29 -5.17 16.95 -1.55
N ALA A 30 -5.00 16.99 -0.23
CA ALA A 30 -3.68 16.85 0.39
C ALA A 30 -3.06 15.46 0.16
N GLY A 31 -3.87 14.41 0.11
CA GLY A 31 -3.44 13.07 -0.26
C GLY A 31 -2.90 13.02 -1.69
N ARG A 32 -3.63 13.57 -2.64
CA ARG A 32 -3.19 13.66 -4.06
C ARG A 32 -1.91 14.51 -4.21
N GLU A 33 -1.81 15.64 -3.51
CA GLU A 33 -0.61 16.47 -3.53
C GLU A 33 0.60 15.70 -2.98
N LEU A 34 0.42 14.97 -1.88
CA LEU A 34 1.47 14.14 -1.30
C LEU A 34 1.97 13.08 -2.30
N ILE A 35 1.05 12.36 -2.94
CA ILE A 35 1.39 11.34 -3.95
C ILE A 35 2.10 12.00 -5.13
N ALA A 36 1.54 13.07 -5.68
CA ALA A 36 2.07 13.76 -6.86
C ALA A 36 3.49 14.32 -6.66
N THR A 37 3.86 14.61 -5.41
CA THR A 37 5.18 15.17 -5.05
C THR A 37 6.16 14.14 -4.50
N THR A 38 5.79 12.86 -4.49
CA THR A 38 6.64 11.78 -3.97
C THR A 38 7.06 10.86 -5.10
N ALA A 39 8.34 10.92 -5.47
CA ALA A 39 8.92 10.02 -6.48
C ALA A 39 9.21 8.64 -5.90
N MET A 40 8.96 7.62 -6.69
CA MET A 40 9.52 6.29 -6.43
C MET A 40 11.05 6.31 -6.65
N PRO A 41 11.82 5.44 -5.98
CA PRO A 41 13.25 5.35 -6.21
C PRO A 41 13.57 5.15 -7.70
N GLY A 42 14.28 6.11 -8.28
CA GLY A 42 14.67 6.10 -9.70
C GLY A 42 13.65 6.71 -10.67
N GLN A 43 12.51 7.20 -10.18
CA GLN A 43 11.51 7.90 -10.98
C GLN A 43 11.82 9.41 -11.01
N ASP A 44 11.73 10.01 -12.19
CA ASP A 44 11.63 11.47 -12.34
C ASP A 44 10.14 11.84 -12.45
N LEU A 45 9.66 12.74 -11.62
CA LEU A 45 8.25 13.15 -11.59
C LEU A 45 7.81 13.92 -12.84
N GLU A 46 8.78 14.52 -13.56
CA GLU A 46 8.54 15.26 -14.78
C GLU A 46 8.57 14.37 -16.03
N ASP A 47 9.06 13.13 -15.93
CA ASP A 47 9.05 12.18 -17.03
C ASP A 47 7.62 11.79 -17.39
N GLU A 48 7.31 11.82 -18.69
CA GLU A 48 6.05 11.30 -19.21
C GLU A 48 6.10 9.78 -19.34
N PHE A 49 5.03 9.12 -18.95
CA PHE A 49 4.86 7.68 -19.10
C PHE A 49 3.43 7.34 -19.51
N GLU A 50 3.26 6.13 -20.02
CA GLU A 50 1.95 5.61 -20.40
C GLU A 50 1.27 4.96 -19.19
N PHE A 51 -0.01 5.28 -18.96
CA PHE A 51 -0.82 4.71 -17.88
C PHE A 51 -2.26 4.50 -18.32
N THR A 52 -2.90 3.49 -17.76
CA THR A 52 -4.32 3.18 -18.00
C THR A 52 -5.18 3.82 -16.91
N VAL A 53 -6.32 4.37 -17.32
CA VAL A 53 -7.33 4.91 -16.42
C VAL A 53 -8.49 3.95 -16.36
N ASP A 54 -8.92 3.61 -15.15
CA ASP A 54 -10.03 2.69 -14.92
C ASP A 54 -11.30 3.13 -15.67
N GLY A 55 -11.83 2.23 -16.53
CA GLY A 55 -13.01 2.50 -17.36
C GLY A 55 -12.71 3.19 -18.69
N GLU A 56 -11.46 3.40 -19.05
CA GLU A 56 -11.05 3.89 -20.37
C GLU A 56 -10.30 2.79 -21.13
N ASP A 57 -10.63 2.63 -22.41
CA ASP A 57 -10.05 1.57 -23.27
C ASP A 57 -8.66 1.95 -23.81
N GLU A 58 -8.33 3.25 -23.82
CA GLU A 58 -7.07 3.74 -24.39
C GLU A 58 -6.14 4.24 -23.29
N PRO A 59 -4.85 3.85 -23.32
CA PRO A 59 -3.86 4.38 -22.39
C PRO A 59 -3.63 5.87 -22.62
N LYS A 60 -3.32 6.59 -21.57
CA LYS A 60 -2.94 8.01 -21.59
C LYS A 60 -1.44 8.16 -21.41
N THR A 61 -0.90 9.23 -21.95
CA THR A 61 0.49 9.64 -21.69
C THR A 61 0.47 10.93 -20.87
N GLY A 62 1.26 10.99 -19.83
CA GLY A 62 1.37 12.17 -18.97
C GLY A 62 2.41 11.99 -17.88
N THR A 63 2.57 13.02 -17.07
CA THR A 63 3.46 13.03 -15.92
C THR A 63 2.87 12.27 -14.73
N HIS A 64 3.67 12.04 -13.70
CA HIS A 64 3.19 11.45 -12.45
C HIS A 64 2.02 12.26 -11.85
N ALA A 65 2.08 13.58 -11.87
CA ALA A 65 0.99 14.43 -11.41
C ALA A 65 -0.31 14.26 -12.24
N ASP A 66 -0.20 13.99 -13.54
CA ASP A 66 -1.37 13.72 -14.38
C ASP A 66 -1.98 12.36 -14.06
N PHE A 67 -1.17 11.34 -13.84
CA PHE A 67 -1.64 10.05 -13.34
C PHE A 67 -2.39 10.19 -12.01
N VAL A 68 -1.84 10.89 -11.03
CA VAL A 68 -2.46 11.08 -9.70
C VAL A 68 -3.85 11.71 -9.78
N LYS A 69 -4.10 12.60 -10.76
CA LYS A 69 -5.44 13.18 -10.97
C LYS A 69 -6.49 12.14 -11.38
N THR A 70 -6.07 11.04 -11.96
CA THR A 70 -6.97 9.96 -12.42
C THR A 70 -7.32 8.94 -11.33
N LEU A 71 -6.61 8.93 -10.21
CA LEU A 71 -6.89 8.02 -9.10
C LEU A 71 -8.32 8.23 -8.58
N LYS A 72 -9.02 7.15 -8.29
CA LYS A 72 -10.31 7.20 -7.60
C LYS A 72 -10.15 7.69 -6.17
N ASP A 73 -11.17 8.33 -5.64
CA ASP A 73 -11.13 8.92 -4.29
C ASP A 73 -10.88 7.89 -3.18
N ASP A 74 -11.42 6.68 -3.34
CA ASP A 74 -11.24 5.55 -2.41
C ASP A 74 -9.83 4.96 -2.43
N VAL A 75 -9.08 5.16 -3.51
CA VAL A 75 -7.69 4.70 -3.67
C VAL A 75 -6.68 5.69 -3.07
N VAL A 76 -7.01 6.98 -3.08
CA VAL A 76 -6.09 8.04 -2.64
C VAL A 76 -5.52 7.84 -1.24
N PRO A 77 -6.28 7.45 -0.21
CA PRO A 77 -5.72 7.23 1.13
C PRO A 77 -4.66 6.12 1.15
N HIS A 78 -4.90 5.03 0.44
CA HIS A 78 -3.96 3.91 0.31
C HIS A 78 -2.64 4.36 -0.34
N GLU A 79 -2.72 5.00 -1.49
CA GLU A 79 -1.54 5.50 -2.22
C GLU A 79 -0.80 6.59 -1.43
N ALA A 80 -1.51 7.40 -0.66
CA ALA A 80 -0.89 8.39 0.22
C ALA A 80 -0.07 7.74 1.34
N ILE A 81 -0.46 6.56 1.82
CA ILE A 81 0.37 5.78 2.76
C ILE A 81 1.66 5.33 2.08
N HIS A 82 1.61 4.84 0.85
CA HIS A 82 2.81 4.49 0.10
C HIS A 82 3.74 5.69 -0.09
N ALA A 83 3.20 6.85 -0.39
CA ALA A 83 3.99 8.08 -0.48
C ALA A 83 4.66 8.44 0.87
N LEU A 84 3.95 8.31 1.99
CA LEU A 84 4.54 8.49 3.32
C LEU A 84 5.61 7.45 3.62
N GLN A 85 5.37 6.20 3.29
CA GLN A 85 6.35 5.12 3.47
C GLN A 85 7.64 5.40 2.69
N MET A 86 7.53 5.84 1.43
CA MET A 86 8.71 6.21 0.63
C MET A 86 9.52 7.34 1.25
N ARG A 87 8.87 8.31 1.88
CA ARG A 87 9.51 9.45 2.53
C ARG A 87 10.10 9.13 3.89
N GLU A 88 9.37 8.36 4.70
CA GLU A 88 9.67 8.18 6.12
C GLU A 88 10.23 6.80 6.47
N MET A 89 10.00 5.80 5.62
CA MET A 89 10.37 4.40 5.82
C MET A 89 10.86 3.76 4.51
N PRO A 90 11.82 4.40 3.78
CA PRO A 90 12.25 3.92 2.46
C PRO A 90 12.86 2.52 2.48
N GLU A 91 13.27 2.05 3.65
CA GLU A 91 13.77 0.67 3.84
C GLU A 91 12.72 -0.39 3.54
N LEU A 92 11.43 -0.08 3.67
CA LEU A 92 10.33 -1.01 3.35
C LEU A 92 10.31 -1.43 1.87
N PHE A 93 10.88 -0.61 1.00
CA PHE A 93 10.92 -0.86 -0.45
C PHE A 93 12.22 -1.52 -0.91
N LYS A 94 13.25 -1.60 -0.04
CA LYS A 94 14.54 -2.16 -0.41
C LYS A 94 14.47 -3.65 -0.67
N GLY A 95 14.91 -4.05 -1.87
CA GLY A 95 15.01 -5.46 -2.24
C GLY A 95 13.66 -6.15 -2.44
N LEU A 96 12.57 -5.39 -2.53
CA LEU A 96 11.29 -5.96 -2.93
C LEU A 96 11.41 -6.48 -4.36
N PRO A 97 11.01 -7.74 -4.62
CA PRO A 97 10.95 -8.23 -5.98
C PRO A 97 9.88 -7.48 -6.75
N GLU A 98 10.14 -7.22 -8.01
CA GLU A 98 9.12 -6.80 -8.94
C GLU A 98 8.06 -7.91 -9.05
N ILE A 99 6.79 -7.54 -8.92
CA ILE A 99 5.67 -8.46 -9.08
C ILE A 99 4.93 -8.03 -10.33
N ASP A 100 5.03 -8.83 -11.35
CA ASP A 100 4.20 -8.70 -12.53
C ASP A 100 2.80 -9.24 -12.18
N LEU A 101 1.84 -8.34 -12.08
CA LEU A 101 0.43 -8.67 -11.84
C LEU A 101 -0.34 -8.87 -13.14
N GLY A 102 0.33 -8.77 -14.32
CA GLY A 102 -0.34 -8.76 -15.60
C GLY A 102 -1.05 -7.43 -15.88
N ASP A 103 -1.87 -7.39 -16.93
CA ASP A 103 -2.59 -6.18 -17.32
C ASP A 103 -3.80 -5.87 -16.40
N SER A 104 -4.22 -6.84 -15.59
CA SER A 104 -5.30 -6.65 -14.61
C SER A 104 -5.18 -7.63 -13.42
N TRP A 105 -5.84 -7.29 -12.31
CA TRP A 105 -5.98 -8.19 -11.15
C TRP A 105 -6.65 -9.52 -11.52
N GLU A 106 -7.58 -9.50 -12.48
CA GLU A 106 -8.32 -10.67 -12.94
C GLU A 106 -7.43 -11.69 -13.66
N GLU A 107 -6.32 -11.23 -14.25
CA GLU A 107 -5.32 -12.05 -14.92
C GLU A 107 -4.24 -12.58 -13.98
N SER A 108 -4.13 -12.00 -12.78
CA SER A 108 -3.14 -12.40 -11.79
C SER A 108 -3.46 -13.77 -11.21
N SER A 109 -2.45 -14.61 -11.08
CA SER A 109 -2.59 -15.89 -10.39
C SER A 109 -2.78 -15.68 -8.89
N PRO A 110 -3.45 -16.58 -8.16
CA PRO A 110 -3.55 -16.51 -6.70
C PRO A 110 -2.20 -16.37 -6.00
N ALA A 111 -1.15 -16.98 -6.54
CA ALA A 111 0.20 -16.87 -5.99
C ALA A 111 0.83 -15.48 -6.18
N GLN A 112 0.53 -14.78 -7.28
CA GLN A 112 0.97 -13.41 -7.51
C GLN A 112 0.25 -12.46 -6.57
N ILE A 113 -1.08 -12.60 -6.46
CA ILE A 113 -1.92 -11.83 -5.52
C ILE A 113 -1.40 -12.01 -4.09
N GLN A 114 -1.19 -13.26 -3.65
CA GLN A 114 -0.66 -13.54 -2.32
C GLN A 114 0.71 -12.91 -2.07
N ARG A 115 1.61 -12.93 -3.07
CA ARG A 115 2.93 -12.26 -2.97
C ARG A 115 2.79 -10.76 -2.84
N TYR A 116 1.85 -10.15 -3.55
CA TYR A 116 1.58 -8.72 -3.48
C TYR A 116 1.10 -8.34 -2.07
N TYR A 117 0.04 -8.99 -1.57
CA TYR A 117 -0.48 -8.74 -0.22
C TYR A 117 0.55 -8.98 0.89
N SER A 118 1.55 -9.85 0.64
CA SER A 118 2.61 -10.15 1.61
C SER A 118 3.76 -9.14 1.61
N ARG A 119 3.72 -8.11 0.77
CA ARG A 119 4.74 -7.06 0.75
C ARG A 119 4.59 -6.15 1.97
N PRO A 120 5.68 -5.83 2.67
CA PRO A 120 5.61 -4.98 3.85
C PRO A 120 4.85 -3.66 3.68
N PRO A 121 5.08 -2.87 2.61
CA PRO A 121 4.32 -1.65 2.40
C PRO A 121 2.82 -1.90 2.28
N GLU A 122 2.42 -2.96 1.56
CA GLU A 122 1.02 -3.31 1.32
C GLU A 122 0.30 -3.71 2.60
N ILE A 123 0.96 -4.50 3.46
CA ILE A 123 0.35 -4.94 4.73
C ILE A 123 -0.05 -3.74 5.58
N MET A 124 0.79 -2.70 5.65
CA MET A 124 0.49 -1.48 6.40
C MET A 124 -0.65 -0.68 5.75
N ALA A 125 -0.61 -0.49 4.42
CA ALA A 125 -1.61 0.27 3.69
C ALA A 125 -2.99 -0.40 3.76
N PHE A 126 -3.08 -1.70 3.55
CA PHE A 126 -4.34 -2.45 3.70
C PHE A 126 -4.85 -2.53 5.14
N ALA A 127 -3.97 -2.51 6.13
CA ALA A 127 -4.40 -2.42 7.52
C ALA A 127 -5.06 -1.06 7.84
N TYR A 128 -4.60 0.01 7.22
CA TYR A 128 -5.27 1.30 7.28
C TYR A 128 -6.66 1.24 6.62
N ASP A 129 -6.74 0.72 5.38
CA ASP A 129 -8.01 0.58 4.65
C ASP A 129 -9.03 -0.19 5.49
N TYR A 130 -8.58 -1.28 6.12
CA TYR A 130 -9.41 -2.07 7.03
C TYR A 130 -9.94 -1.25 8.21
N VAL A 131 -9.11 -0.45 8.87
CA VAL A 131 -9.51 0.30 10.08
C VAL A 131 -10.33 1.54 9.74
N ALA A 132 -9.93 2.28 8.71
CA ALA A 132 -10.60 3.50 8.29
C ALA A 132 -11.92 3.25 7.54
N ASP A 133 -12.22 1.97 7.23
CA ASP A 133 -13.40 1.55 6.44
C ASP A 133 -13.52 2.30 5.10
N VAL A 134 -12.38 2.68 4.55
CA VAL A 134 -12.28 3.14 3.17
C VAL A 134 -12.24 1.89 2.30
N GLY A 135 -13.00 1.88 1.20
CA GLY A 135 -12.99 0.75 0.28
C GLY A 135 -11.54 0.42 -0.04
N ALA A 136 -11.16 -0.85 0.11
CA ALA A 136 -9.79 -1.23 -0.24
C ALA A 136 -9.56 -0.88 -1.71
N SER A 137 -8.35 -0.42 -2.03
CA SER A 137 -7.95 -0.08 -3.41
C SER A 137 -8.19 -1.22 -4.40
N SER A 138 -8.32 -2.46 -3.90
CA SER A 138 -8.73 -3.66 -4.62
C SER A 138 -10.24 -3.80 -4.86
N GLY A 139 -11.08 -2.86 -4.39
CA GLY A 139 -12.54 -2.97 -4.39
C GLY A 139 -13.11 -4.00 -3.41
N SER A 140 -12.25 -4.59 -2.55
CA SER A 140 -12.66 -5.59 -1.56
C SER A 140 -13.35 -4.93 -0.38
N THR A 141 -14.34 -5.62 0.17
CA THR A 141 -14.92 -5.25 1.44
C THR A 141 -13.92 -5.48 2.59
N ARG A 142 -14.17 -4.83 3.71
CA ARG A 142 -13.39 -5.02 4.94
C ARG A 142 -13.27 -6.47 5.37
N GLU A 143 -14.36 -7.24 5.25
CA GLU A 143 -14.40 -8.66 5.62
C GLU A 143 -13.58 -9.50 4.61
N GLU A 144 -13.73 -9.25 3.33
CA GLU A 144 -12.94 -9.95 2.29
C GLU A 144 -11.45 -9.68 2.45
N LEU A 145 -11.06 -8.44 2.74
CA LEU A 145 -9.67 -8.07 3.00
C LEU A 145 -9.10 -8.83 4.20
N TYR A 146 -9.86 -8.90 5.30
CA TYR A 146 -9.43 -9.64 6.48
C TYR A 146 -9.27 -11.13 6.20
N ASN A 147 -10.24 -11.73 5.51
CA ASN A 147 -10.20 -13.14 5.13
C ASN A 147 -9.02 -13.46 4.21
N SER A 148 -8.69 -12.57 3.27
CA SER A 148 -7.52 -12.71 2.39
C SER A 148 -6.22 -12.80 3.19
N TYR A 149 -6.04 -11.95 4.20
CA TYR A 149 -4.88 -12.01 5.08
C TYR A 149 -4.88 -13.24 6.00
N GLU A 150 -6.04 -13.67 6.48
CA GLU A 150 -6.18 -14.90 7.27
C GLU A 150 -5.81 -16.15 6.46
N GLU A 151 -6.20 -16.21 5.18
CA GLU A 151 -5.81 -17.28 4.25
C GLU A 151 -4.30 -17.31 3.96
N ILE A 152 -3.65 -16.15 3.86
CA ILE A 152 -2.19 -16.06 3.74
C ILE A 152 -1.53 -16.63 5.00
N GLY A 153 -2.06 -16.30 6.17
CA GLY A 153 -1.66 -16.84 7.46
C GLY A 153 -0.24 -16.45 7.91
N GLY A 154 0.24 -17.17 8.93
CA GLY A 154 1.62 -17.04 9.43
C GLY A 154 2.00 -15.63 9.86
N ASP A 155 3.28 -15.26 9.65
CA ASP A 155 3.84 -13.97 10.07
C ASP A 155 3.18 -12.78 9.36
N VAL A 156 2.66 -12.97 8.14
CA VAL A 156 1.97 -11.93 7.36
C VAL A 156 0.67 -11.52 8.05
N PHE A 157 -0.15 -12.50 8.41
CA PHE A 157 -1.41 -12.22 9.10
C PHE A 157 -1.20 -11.65 10.51
N GLU A 158 -0.21 -12.16 11.25
CA GLU A 158 0.14 -11.58 12.56
C GLU A 158 0.60 -10.13 12.44
N THR A 159 1.36 -9.79 11.41
CA THR A 159 1.79 -8.43 11.11
C THR A 159 0.62 -7.53 10.76
N PHE A 160 -0.29 -8.01 9.91
CA PHE A 160 -1.51 -7.29 9.54
C PHE A 160 -2.35 -6.95 10.78
N LYS A 161 -2.55 -7.90 11.69
CA LYS A 161 -3.26 -7.66 12.96
C LYS A 161 -2.57 -6.63 13.85
N LYS A 162 -1.23 -6.66 13.93
CA LYS A 162 -0.47 -5.65 14.70
C LYS A 162 -0.67 -4.25 14.14
N TYR A 163 -0.65 -4.08 12.81
CA TYR A 163 -0.94 -2.78 12.18
C TYR A 163 -2.38 -2.35 12.42
N ILE A 164 -3.36 -3.25 12.33
CA ILE A 164 -4.76 -2.95 12.66
C ILE A 164 -4.88 -2.37 14.08
N GLU A 165 -4.28 -3.02 15.07
CA GLU A 165 -4.34 -2.55 16.45
C GLU A 165 -3.61 -1.20 16.65
N ALA A 166 -2.47 -0.99 15.97
CA ALA A 166 -1.76 0.27 16.00
C ALA A 166 -2.59 1.41 15.37
N TYR A 167 -3.23 1.18 14.23
CA TYR A 167 -4.13 2.16 13.59
C TYR A 167 -5.37 2.47 14.43
N LYS A 168 -6.02 1.47 15.01
CA LYS A 168 -7.15 1.68 15.92
C LYS A 168 -6.77 2.60 17.07
N LYS A 169 -5.59 2.38 17.64
CA LYS A 169 -5.07 3.18 18.76
C LYS A 169 -4.75 4.61 18.31
N GLN A 170 -4.10 4.77 17.16
CA GLN A 170 -3.73 6.07 16.59
C GLN A 170 -4.96 6.90 16.25
N LEU A 171 -5.91 6.34 15.50
CA LEU A 171 -7.12 7.04 15.05
C LEU A 171 -8.12 7.33 16.19
N ALA A 172 -8.07 6.58 17.28
CA ALA A 172 -8.87 6.87 18.47
C ALA A 172 -8.30 8.02 19.34
N ALA A 173 -7.03 8.41 19.10
CA ALA A 173 -6.35 9.49 19.82
C ALA A 173 -6.48 10.86 19.14
N GLU A 174 -6.98 10.92 17.90
CA GLU A 174 -7.27 12.14 17.14
C GLU A 174 -8.69 12.63 17.39
#